data_9de7f029c5a58252e43e1636eb95e2b1
#
_entry.id   9de7f029c5a58252e43e1636eb95e2b1
#
_cell.length_a   1.000
_cell.length_b   1.000
_cell.length_c   1.000
_cell.angle_alpha   90.00
_cell.angle_beta   90.00
_cell.angle_gamma   90.00
#
_symmetry.space_group_name_H-M   'P 1'
#
loop_
_entity.id
_entity.type
_entity.pdbx_description
1 polymer ?
#
loop_
_entity_poly.entity_id
_entity_poly.type
_entity_poly.pdbx_seq_one_letter_code
_entity_poly.pdbx_strand_id
1 'polypeptide(L)'
;ISKGFNFPKLNCIVVVDADFTGKGYDLRTTEKNIQLYNQLSGRAGRFSEKSLIIYQTMSPSDETLKDIIRNDPEKFLKNELALRKKNNLPPFYRLVSVIISANSETVSLRGAQEIKKKLKGIDGMEIMGPISSPIFKIKKQYRTRLLARSKSENLIQKKLGLILKNLKISKKIKLTVDVDPINFN
;
A
#
# COMPACT_ATOMS: atom_id res chain seq x y z
N ILE A 1 1.42 -21.16 8.74
CA ILE A 1 0.43 -22.23 8.54
C ILE A 1 -0.24 -22.12 7.17
N SER A 2 -0.50 -20.90 6.67
CA SER A 2 -1.15 -20.69 5.35
C SER A 2 -0.34 -21.18 4.15
N LYS A 3 0.97 -21.33 4.26
CA LYS A 3 1.86 -21.80 3.19
C LYS A 3 2.73 -22.96 3.64
N GLY A 4 2.88 -23.97 2.77
CA GLY A 4 3.88 -25.04 2.92
C GLY A 4 3.50 -26.23 3.81
N PHE A 5 2.43 -26.15 4.60
CA PHE A 5 2.02 -27.24 5.48
C PHE A 5 0.84 -28.02 4.89
N ASN A 6 0.84 -29.33 5.09
CA ASN A 6 -0.26 -30.21 4.73
C ASN A 6 -0.84 -30.85 5.99
N PHE A 7 -2.12 -30.60 6.24
CA PHE A 7 -2.85 -31.15 7.36
C PHE A 7 -4.01 -32.02 6.84
N PRO A 8 -3.84 -33.33 6.69
CA PRO A 8 -4.84 -34.20 6.08
C PRO A 8 -6.21 -34.22 6.78
N LYS A 9 -6.22 -33.98 8.09
CA LYS A 9 -7.44 -34.02 8.92
C LYS A 9 -7.92 -32.63 9.35
N LEU A 10 -7.58 -31.58 8.60
CA LEU A 10 -7.95 -30.22 8.94
C LEU A 10 -9.42 -29.96 8.57
N ASN A 11 -10.27 -29.90 9.58
CA ASN A 11 -11.70 -29.65 9.44
C ASN A 11 -12.15 -28.29 10.00
N CYS A 12 -11.28 -27.59 10.73
CA CYS A 12 -11.58 -26.25 11.24
C CYS A 12 -10.35 -25.34 11.15
N ILE A 13 -10.57 -24.11 10.68
CA ILE A 13 -9.58 -23.04 10.69
C ILE A 13 -10.20 -21.84 11.40
N VAL A 14 -9.45 -21.25 12.33
CA VAL A 14 -9.83 -20.00 12.99
C VAL A 14 -8.83 -18.91 12.58
N VAL A 15 -9.33 -17.86 11.97
CA VAL A 15 -8.60 -16.64 11.65
C VAL A 15 -8.78 -15.68 12.82
N VAL A 16 -7.77 -15.58 13.67
CA VAL A 16 -7.76 -14.62 14.79
C VAL A 16 -7.38 -13.26 14.23
N ASP A 17 -8.21 -12.24 14.52
CA ASP A 17 -8.05 -10.88 13.98
C ASP A 17 -8.12 -10.85 12.45
N ALA A 18 -9.34 -11.08 11.93
CA ALA A 18 -9.62 -10.98 10.51
C ALA A 18 -9.85 -9.54 10.04
N ASP A 19 -9.75 -8.56 10.93
CA ASP A 19 -9.80 -7.17 10.57
C ASP A 19 -8.57 -6.85 9.72
N PHE A 20 -8.80 -6.21 8.55
CA PHE A 20 -7.74 -5.91 7.59
C PHE A 20 -6.78 -4.85 8.14
N THR A 21 -6.06 -5.22 9.17
CA THR A 21 -5.05 -4.42 9.84
C THR A 21 -3.77 -4.24 9.02
N GLY A 22 -3.88 -4.36 7.72
CA GLY A 22 -2.86 -3.81 6.84
C GLY A 22 -2.80 -2.32 7.09
N LYS A 23 -1.84 -1.91 7.88
CA LYS A 23 -1.63 -0.56 8.46
C LYS A 23 -1.60 0.60 7.46
N GLY A 24 -2.43 0.58 6.41
CA GLY A 24 -2.56 1.66 5.44
C GLY A 24 -1.31 1.97 4.58
N TYR A 25 -0.28 1.15 4.69
CA TYR A 25 1.00 1.38 4.02
C TYR A 25 1.19 0.58 2.73
N ASP A 26 0.20 -0.25 2.37
CA ASP A 26 0.26 -1.11 1.19
C ASP A 26 -1.06 -1.01 0.43
N LEU A 27 -0.99 -0.54 -0.81
CA LEU A 27 -2.16 -0.45 -1.72
C LEU A 27 -2.79 -1.80 -2.04
N ARG A 28 -2.07 -2.90 -1.81
CA ARG A 28 -2.50 -4.27 -2.11
C ARG A 28 -2.85 -5.07 -0.87
N THR A 29 -3.00 -4.42 0.27
CA THR A 29 -3.31 -5.13 1.54
C THR A 29 -4.57 -5.97 1.40
N THR A 30 -5.64 -5.39 0.88
CA THR A 30 -6.93 -6.09 0.70
C THR A 30 -6.79 -7.26 -0.26
N GLU A 31 -6.10 -7.09 -1.39
CA GLU A 31 -5.83 -8.16 -2.35
C GLU A 31 -5.03 -9.30 -1.73
N LYS A 32 -4.00 -8.97 -0.95
CA LYS A 32 -3.16 -9.97 -0.26
C LYS A 32 -3.95 -10.76 0.79
N ASN A 33 -4.82 -10.08 1.52
CA ASN A 33 -5.67 -10.73 2.53
C ASN A 33 -6.66 -11.69 1.88
N ILE A 34 -7.28 -11.29 0.77
CA ILE A 34 -8.15 -12.18 -0.01
C ILE A 34 -7.41 -13.40 -0.50
N GLN A 35 -6.22 -13.21 -1.10
CA GLN A 35 -5.40 -14.33 -1.56
C GLN A 35 -5.06 -15.28 -0.41
N LEU A 36 -4.75 -14.72 0.76
CA LEU A 36 -4.47 -15.51 1.97
C LEU A 36 -5.70 -16.30 2.41
N TYR A 37 -6.86 -15.67 2.47
CA TYR A 37 -8.10 -16.32 2.93
C TYR A 37 -8.59 -17.38 1.94
N ASN A 38 -8.48 -17.12 0.64
CA ASN A 38 -8.77 -18.13 -0.38
C ASN A 38 -7.81 -19.33 -0.31
N GLN A 39 -6.53 -19.10 0.05
CA GLN A 39 -5.60 -20.20 0.30
C GLN A 39 -5.97 -21.01 1.55
N LEU A 40 -6.53 -20.38 2.57
CA LEU A 40 -7.02 -21.07 3.76
C LEU A 40 -8.26 -21.90 3.45
N SER A 41 -9.23 -21.36 2.70
CA SER A 41 -10.43 -22.07 2.30
C SER A 41 -10.11 -23.30 1.44
N GLY A 42 -9.16 -23.21 0.53
CA GLY A 42 -8.68 -24.33 -0.27
C GLY A 42 -7.91 -25.40 0.50
N ARG A 43 -7.59 -25.17 1.79
CA ARG A 43 -6.94 -26.16 2.67
C ARG A 43 -7.94 -26.86 3.59
N ALA A 44 -8.94 -26.11 4.08
CA ALA A 44 -10.01 -26.68 4.84
C ALA A 44 -10.96 -27.42 3.88
N GLY A 45 -11.02 -28.67 3.83
CA GLY A 45 -11.92 -29.43 2.98
C GLY A 45 -11.29 -30.31 1.90
N ARG A 46 -9.97 -30.35 1.82
CA ARG A 46 -9.30 -31.25 0.87
C ARG A 46 -9.59 -32.72 1.13
N PHE A 47 -9.89 -33.10 2.36
CA PHE A 47 -10.05 -34.49 2.82
C PHE A 47 -11.32 -34.72 3.65
N SER A 48 -12.17 -33.70 3.88
CA SER A 48 -13.43 -33.81 4.59
C SER A 48 -14.55 -33.09 3.86
N GLU A 49 -15.72 -33.68 3.81
CA GLU A 49 -16.91 -33.09 3.17
C GLU A 49 -17.44 -31.85 3.91
N LYS A 50 -17.05 -31.65 5.17
CA LYS A 50 -17.48 -30.51 5.99
C LYS A 50 -16.28 -29.88 6.66
N SER A 51 -15.91 -28.72 6.23
CA SER A 51 -14.89 -27.88 6.87
C SER A 51 -15.46 -26.54 7.27
N LEU A 52 -15.00 -26.00 8.39
CA LEU A 52 -15.44 -24.74 8.96
C LEU A 52 -14.28 -23.75 8.97
N ILE A 53 -14.56 -22.53 8.54
CA ILE A 53 -13.63 -21.40 8.72
C ILE A 53 -14.33 -20.34 9.54
N ILE A 54 -13.73 -19.95 10.65
CA ILE A 54 -14.24 -18.94 11.57
C ILE A 54 -13.35 -17.71 11.43
N TYR A 55 -13.95 -16.57 11.17
CA TYR A 55 -13.25 -15.26 11.14
C TYR A 55 -13.64 -14.48 12.39
N GLN A 56 -12.67 -14.24 13.27
CA GLN A 56 -12.86 -13.33 14.40
C GLN A 56 -12.62 -11.90 13.94
N THR A 57 -13.58 -11.01 14.13
CA THR A 57 -13.51 -9.61 13.67
C THR A 57 -14.21 -8.68 14.65
N MET A 58 -13.72 -7.45 14.75
CA MET A 58 -14.41 -6.34 15.43
C MET A 58 -15.42 -5.63 14.52
N SER A 59 -15.39 -5.91 13.21
CA SER A 59 -16.21 -5.27 12.19
C SER A 59 -16.99 -6.30 11.35
N PRO A 60 -17.95 -7.04 11.95
CA PRO A 60 -18.67 -8.11 11.23
C PRO A 60 -19.55 -7.60 10.09
N SER A 61 -19.82 -6.29 10.04
CA SER A 61 -20.54 -5.62 8.95
C SER A 61 -19.66 -5.21 7.78
N ASP A 62 -18.33 -5.38 7.85
CA ASP A 62 -17.42 -5.01 6.77
C ASP A 62 -17.75 -5.76 5.48
N GLU A 63 -18.06 -5.02 4.40
CA GLU A 63 -18.48 -5.59 3.13
C GLU A 63 -17.34 -6.35 2.43
N THR A 64 -16.08 -5.94 2.64
CA THR A 64 -14.92 -6.63 2.08
C THR A 64 -14.78 -8.02 2.70
N LEU A 65 -14.91 -8.11 4.03
CA LEU A 65 -14.90 -9.38 4.73
C LEU A 65 -16.06 -10.30 4.31
N LYS A 66 -17.26 -9.73 4.15
CA LYS A 66 -18.43 -10.46 3.64
C LYS A 66 -18.22 -10.98 2.22
N ASP A 67 -17.66 -10.19 1.32
CA ASP A 67 -17.37 -10.60 -0.05
C ASP A 67 -16.34 -11.73 -0.10
N ILE A 68 -15.36 -11.73 0.80
CA ILE A 68 -14.40 -12.84 0.97
C ILE A 68 -15.09 -14.11 1.45
N ILE A 69 -15.93 -13.99 2.48
CA ILE A 69 -16.65 -15.15 3.05
C ILE A 69 -17.57 -15.77 2.01
N ARG A 70 -18.20 -14.95 1.16
CA ARG A 70 -19.05 -15.41 0.05
C ARG A 70 -18.27 -16.03 -1.10
N ASN A 71 -16.95 -15.89 -1.09
CA ASN A 71 -16.05 -16.37 -2.14
C ASN A 71 -16.45 -15.89 -3.55
N ASP A 72 -16.80 -14.59 -3.64
CA ASP A 72 -17.16 -13.92 -4.90
C ASP A 72 -16.03 -12.97 -5.34
N PRO A 73 -15.01 -13.47 -6.04
CA PRO A 73 -13.85 -12.69 -6.44
C PRO A 73 -14.20 -11.60 -7.46
N GLU A 74 -15.22 -11.80 -8.31
CA GLU A 74 -15.61 -10.80 -9.31
C GLU A 74 -16.26 -9.59 -8.66
N LYS A 75 -17.16 -9.82 -7.71
CA LYS A 75 -17.82 -8.77 -6.95
C LYS A 75 -16.79 -7.97 -6.15
N PHE A 76 -15.88 -8.69 -5.49
CA PHE A 76 -14.78 -8.04 -4.77
C PHE A 76 -13.96 -7.13 -5.69
N LEU A 77 -13.50 -7.63 -6.86
CA LEU A 77 -12.70 -6.82 -7.79
C LEU A 77 -13.46 -5.58 -8.28
N LYS A 78 -14.74 -5.70 -8.56
CA LYS A 78 -15.59 -4.56 -8.94
C LYS A 78 -15.67 -3.51 -7.83
N ASN A 79 -15.90 -3.94 -6.59
CA ASN A 79 -15.97 -3.05 -5.43
C ASN A 79 -14.61 -2.37 -5.16
N GLU A 80 -13.51 -3.12 -5.21
CA GLU A 80 -12.15 -2.58 -5.04
C GLU A 80 -11.82 -1.55 -6.12
N LEU A 81 -12.11 -1.82 -7.38
CA LEU A 81 -11.91 -0.87 -8.47
C LEU A 81 -12.76 0.41 -8.30
N ALA A 82 -14.01 0.27 -7.89
CA ALA A 82 -14.88 1.42 -7.62
C ALA A 82 -14.30 2.28 -6.47
N LEU A 83 -13.83 1.65 -5.40
CA LEU A 83 -13.18 2.31 -4.27
C LEU A 83 -11.90 3.03 -4.69
N ARG A 84 -11.05 2.39 -5.49
CA ARG A 84 -9.81 2.99 -6.01
C ARG A 84 -10.10 4.18 -6.92
N LYS A 85 -11.11 4.10 -7.77
CA LYS A 85 -11.53 5.21 -8.62
C LYS A 85 -11.99 6.39 -7.77
N LYS A 86 -12.85 6.14 -6.76
CA LYS A 86 -13.35 7.16 -5.84
C LYS A 86 -12.22 7.86 -5.08
N ASN A 87 -11.20 7.11 -4.68
CA ASN A 87 -10.07 7.62 -3.88
C ASN A 87 -8.86 8.07 -4.72
N ASN A 88 -8.99 8.15 -6.04
CA ASN A 88 -7.91 8.57 -6.93
C ASN A 88 -6.65 7.71 -6.78
N LEU A 89 -6.82 6.37 -6.80
CA LEU A 89 -5.75 5.39 -6.63
C LEU A 89 -5.48 4.63 -7.94
N PRO A 90 -4.35 3.95 -8.07
CA PRO A 90 -4.07 3.07 -9.20
C PRO A 90 -5.15 2.00 -9.41
N PRO A 91 -5.54 1.67 -10.64
CA PRO A 91 -4.90 2.05 -11.92
C PRO A 91 -5.35 3.38 -12.52
N PHE A 92 -6.33 4.08 -11.94
CA PHE A 92 -6.89 5.34 -12.46
C PHE A 92 -5.94 6.53 -12.28
N TYR A 93 -5.07 6.46 -11.30
CA TYR A 93 -4.04 7.44 -11.00
C TYR A 93 -2.68 6.77 -10.90
N ARG A 94 -1.64 7.53 -11.19
CA ARG A 94 -0.26 7.14 -10.98
C ARG A 94 0.28 7.77 -9.72
N LEU A 95 1.12 7.03 -9.03
CA LEU A 95 1.77 7.47 -7.80
C LEU A 95 3.28 7.47 -7.98
N VAL A 96 3.95 8.45 -7.39
CA VAL A 96 5.41 8.47 -7.27
C VAL A 96 5.75 8.85 -5.85
N SER A 97 6.45 7.96 -5.16
CA SER A 97 6.97 8.21 -3.82
C SER A 97 8.37 8.81 -3.92
N VAL A 98 8.57 9.95 -3.26
CA VAL A 98 9.88 10.59 -3.14
C VAL A 98 10.29 10.54 -1.69
N ILE A 99 11.33 9.76 -1.38
CA ILE A 99 11.86 9.58 -0.03
C ILE A 99 13.11 10.41 0.12
N ILE A 100 13.12 11.25 1.14
CA ILE A 100 14.20 12.14 1.51
C ILE A 100 14.84 11.56 2.76
N SER A 101 16.11 11.14 2.65
CA SER A 101 16.86 10.53 3.75
C SER A 101 18.00 11.43 4.18
N ALA A 102 18.19 11.62 5.48
CA ALA A 102 19.28 12.40 6.07
C ALA A 102 19.66 11.89 7.46
N ASN A 103 20.84 12.29 7.95
CA ASN A 103 21.34 11.91 9.29
C ASN A 103 20.54 12.53 10.44
N SER A 104 19.71 13.53 10.16
CA SER A 104 18.85 14.21 11.13
C SER A 104 17.43 14.30 10.58
N GLU A 105 16.46 14.11 11.46
CA GLU A 105 15.03 14.23 11.14
C GLU A 105 14.71 15.65 10.63
N THR A 106 15.23 16.67 11.31
CA THR A 106 15.04 18.08 10.92
C THR A 106 15.56 18.35 9.52
N VAL A 107 16.72 17.78 9.15
CA VAL A 107 17.33 17.95 7.83
C VAL A 107 16.49 17.24 6.76
N SER A 108 16.02 16.03 7.03
CA SER A 108 15.16 15.30 6.07
C SER A 108 13.82 16.01 5.86
N LEU A 109 13.20 16.53 6.93
CA LEU A 109 11.94 17.25 6.86
C LEU A 109 12.09 18.58 6.10
N ARG A 110 13.12 19.40 6.41
CA ARG A 110 13.39 20.64 5.68
C ARG A 110 13.63 20.38 4.19
N GLY A 111 14.44 19.38 3.88
CA GLY A 111 14.68 18.97 2.49
C GLY A 111 13.40 18.56 1.76
N ALA A 112 12.52 17.84 2.44
CA ALA A 112 11.22 17.49 1.88
C ALA A 112 10.34 18.72 1.63
N GLN A 113 10.33 19.68 2.56
CA GLN A 113 9.60 20.95 2.40
C GLN A 113 10.11 21.78 1.22
N GLU A 114 11.43 21.86 1.05
CA GLU A 114 12.06 22.57 -0.08
C GLU A 114 11.69 21.90 -1.41
N ILE A 115 11.76 20.57 -1.47
CA ILE A 115 11.36 19.82 -2.67
C ILE A 115 9.89 20.03 -2.96
N LYS A 116 9.01 19.96 -1.94
CA LYS A 116 7.58 20.22 -2.10
C LYS A 116 7.31 21.60 -2.70
N LYS A 117 8.01 22.64 -2.21
CA LYS A 117 7.87 24.00 -2.76
C LYS A 117 8.24 24.06 -4.24
N LYS A 118 9.29 23.35 -4.66
CA LYS A 118 9.73 23.28 -6.07
C LYS A 118 8.77 22.50 -6.97
N LEU A 119 8.05 21.52 -6.39
CA LEU A 119 7.07 20.71 -7.10
C LEU A 119 5.67 21.33 -7.08
N LYS A 120 5.45 22.37 -6.29
CA LYS A 120 4.15 23.07 -6.20
C LYS A 120 3.84 23.78 -7.51
N GLY A 121 2.59 23.67 -7.96
CA GLY A 121 2.10 24.39 -9.17
C GLY A 121 2.34 23.63 -10.48
N ILE A 122 2.81 22.40 -10.44
CA ILE A 122 2.89 21.56 -11.63
C ILE A 122 1.47 21.11 -12.00
N ASP A 123 1.02 21.53 -13.18
CA ASP A 123 -0.32 21.20 -13.65
C ASP A 123 -0.57 19.69 -13.74
N GLY A 124 -1.74 19.29 -13.26
CA GLY A 124 -2.19 17.90 -13.26
C GLY A 124 -1.48 17.00 -12.25
N MET A 125 -0.71 17.57 -11.28
CA MET A 125 -0.01 16.83 -10.25
C MET A 125 -0.33 17.36 -8.85
N GLU A 126 -0.72 16.46 -7.95
CA GLU A 126 -0.91 16.72 -6.53
C GLU A 126 0.26 16.20 -5.74
N ILE A 127 0.78 17.00 -4.79
CA ILE A 127 1.88 16.60 -3.89
C ILE A 127 1.39 16.56 -2.45
N MET A 128 1.36 15.37 -1.90
CA MET A 128 1.00 15.08 -0.51
C MET A 128 2.23 14.94 0.38
N GLY A 129 2.08 15.21 1.66
CA GLY A 129 3.17 15.23 2.64
C GLY A 129 3.74 16.65 2.81
N PRO A 130 4.93 16.82 3.42
CA PRO A 130 5.83 15.78 3.91
C PRO A 130 5.29 15.06 5.14
N ILE A 131 5.55 13.76 5.21
CA ILE A 131 5.25 12.91 6.37
C ILE A 131 6.44 11.99 6.65
N SER A 132 6.59 11.54 7.88
CA SER A 132 7.56 10.49 8.20
C SER A 132 7.25 9.22 7.42
N SER A 133 8.27 8.56 6.90
CA SER A 133 8.07 7.25 6.26
C SER A 133 7.64 6.22 7.30
N PRO A 134 6.87 5.17 6.93
CA PRO A 134 6.46 4.11 7.87
C PRO A 134 7.65 3.48 8.62
N ILE A 135 8.74 3.25 7.92
CA ILE A 135 10.04 2.96 8.54
C ILE A 135 10.82 4.27 8.52
N PHE A 136 10.63 5.09 9.58
CA PHE A 136 11.14 6.44 9.61
C PHE A 136 12.67 6.53 9.78
N LYS A 137 13.33 5.45 10.24
CA LYS A 137 14.77 5.40 10.44
C LYS A 137 15.36 4.06 9.99
N ILE A 138 16.30 4.11 9.04
CA ILE A 138 17.05 2.94 8.56
C ILE A 138 18.52 3.31 8.53
N LYS A 139 19.41 2.46 9.09
CA LYS A 139 20.87 2.65 9.09
C LYS A 139 21.29 4.06 9.51
N LYS A 140 20.74 4.56 10.61
CA LYS A 140 20.95 5.92 11.15
C LYS A 140 20.46 7.06 10.23
N GLN A 141 19.72 6.78 9.16
CA GLN A 141 19.12 7.78 8.28
C GLN A 141 17.64 7.96 8.61
N TYR A 142 17.22 9.19 8.85
CA TYR A 142 15.82 9.57 9.02
C TYR A 142 15.18 9.77 7.65
N ARG A 143 13.96 9.27 7.48
CA ARG A 143 13.27 9.22 6.21
C ARG A 143 11.96 9.99 6.25
N THR A 144 11.87 11.02 5.42
CA THR A 144 10.64 11.80 5.18
C THR A 144 10.17 11.52 3.76
N ARG A 145 8.87 11.43 3.57
CA ARG A 145 8.27 11.09 2.28
C ARG A 145 7.35 12.19 1.76
N LEU A 146 7.42 12.40 0.46
CA LEU A 146 6.41 13.06 -0.35
C LEU A 146 5.76 12.02 -1.26
N LEU A 147 4.48 12.17 -1.53
CA LEU A 147 3.77 11.34 -2.49
C LEU A 147 3.19 12.25 -3.57
N ALA A 148 3.63 12.07 -4.80
CA ALA A 148 3.07 12.73 -5.96
C ALA A 148 2.00 11.85 -6.58
N ARG A 149 0.88 12.46 -6.97
CA ARG A 149 -0.26 11.79 -7.60
C ARG A 149 -0.72 12.56 -8.82
N SER A 150 -1.04 11.84 -9.90
CA SER A 150 -1.69 12.43 -11.09
C SER A 150 -2.59 11.40 -11.75
N LYS A 151 -3.48 11.85 -12.64
CA LYS A 151 -4.21 10.93 -13.52
C LYS A 151 -3.23 10.07 -14.32
N SER A 152 -3.61 8.83 -14.63
CA SER A 152 -2.74 7.84 -15.31
C SER A 152 -2.26 8.31 -16.70
N GLU A 153 -3.04 9.15 -17.36
CA GLU A 153 -2.71 9.75 -18.68
C GLU A 153 -1.51 10.70 -18.62
N ASN A 154 -1.23 11.28 -17.45
CA ASN A 154 -0.14 12.23 -17.28
C ASN A 154 1.20 11.50 -17.09
N LEU A 155 2.22 11.97 -17.79
CA LEU A 155 3.58 11.45 -17.67
C LEU A 155 4.28 12.02 -16.42
N ILE A 156 3.68 11.79 -15.24
CA ILE A 156 4.16 12.31 -13.97
C ILE A 156 5.63 11.98 -13.71
N GLN A 157 6.06 10.76 -14.04
CA GLN A 157 7.43 10.33 -13.82
C GLN A 157 8.43 11.13 -14.66
N LYS A 158 8.08 11.50 -15.89
CA LYS A 158 8.94 12.35 -16.74
C LYS A 158 9.04 13.77 -16.19
N LYS A 159 7.89 14.38 -15.82
CA LYS A 159 7.85 15.73 -15.23
C LYS A 159 8.65 15.80 -13.93
N LEU A 160 8.42 14.85 -13.02
CA LEU A 160 9.15 14.74 -11.75
C LEU A 160 10.65 14.48 -11.97
N GLY A 161 10.99 13.55 -12.86
CA GLY A 161 12.37 13.21 -13.15
C GLY A 161 13.19 14.38 -13.62
N LEU A 162 12.64 15.21 -14.53
CA LEU A 162 13.30 16.42 -15.02
C LEU A 162 13.54 17.44 -13.89
N ILE A 163 12.55 17.66 -13.03
CA ILE A 163 12.66 18.61 -11.93
C ILE A 163 13.67 18.11 -10.88
N LEU A 164 13.54 16.86 -10.45
CA LEU A 164 14.40 16.28 -9.41
C LEU A 164 15.86 16.19 -9.86
N LYS A 165 16.10 15.92 -11.17
CA LYS A 165 17.46 15.89 -11.73
C LYS A 165 18.14 17.25 -11.70
N ASN A 166 17.38 18.33 -11.87
CA ASN A 166 17.89 19.71 -11.89
C ASN A 166 17.89 20.37 -10.51
N LEU A 167 17.41 19.68 -9.46
CA LEU A 167 17.40 20.22 -8.12
C LEU A 167 18.82 20.24 -7.53
N LYS A 168 19.28 21.43 -7.15
CA LYS A 168 20.46 21.56 -6.28
C LYS A 168 20.06 21.19 -4.85
N ILE A 169 20.34 19.94 -4.46
CA ILE A 169 20.04 19.41 -3.14
C ILE A 169 21.32 19.36 -2.31
N SER A 170 21.20 19.62 -1.00
CA SER A 170 22.33 19.49 -0.08
C SER A 170 22.92 18.08 -0.14
N LYS A 171 24.24 17.97 -0.18
CA LYS A 171 24.98 16.68 -0.10
C LYS A 171 24.64 15.85 1.14
N LYS A 172 24.03 16.45 2.16
CA LYS A 172 23.55 15.78 3.39
C LYS A 172 22.25 15.02 3.19
N ILE A 173 21.62 15.14 2.02
CA ILE A 173 20.32 14.54 1.70
C ILE A 173 20.50 13.53 0.57
N LYS A 174 19.94 12.34 0.78
CA LYS A 174 19.79 11.31 -0.25
C LYS A 174 18.33 11.26 -0.70
N LEU A 175 18.10 11.34 -2.01
CA LEU A 175 16.78 11.12 -2.60
C LEU A 175 16.65 9.69 -3.12
N THR A 176 15.49 9.10 -2.87
CA THR A 176 15.06 7.87 -3.50
C THR A 176 13.68 8.11 -4.12
N VAL A 177 13.53 7.76 -5.38
CA VAL A 177 12.26 7.90 -6.12
C VAL A 177 11.77 6.52 -6.48
N ASP A 178 10.54 6.22 -6.11
CA ASP A 178 9.85 4.99 -6.43
C ASP A 178 8.60 5.30 -7.23
N VAL A 179 8.55 4.79 -8.46
CA VAL A 179 7.46 5.03 -9.41
C VAL A 179 6.48 3.86 -9.31
N ASP A 180 5.21 4.18 -9.14
CA ASP A 180 4.13 3.23 -8.91
C ASP A 180 4.45 2.27 -7.74
N PRO A 181 4.71 2.82 -6.54
CA PRO A 181 5.08 2.01 -5.39
C PRO A 181 4.00 0.99 -5.06
N ILE A 182 4.40 -0.27 -4.91
CA ILE A 182 3.50 -1.36 -4.52
C ILE A 182 3.22 -1.28 -3.02
N ASN A 183 4.24 -0.91 -2.26
CA ASN A 183 4.15 -0.64 -0.82
C ASN A 183 4.84 0.68 -0.49
N PHE A 184 4.58 1.18 0.68
CA PHE A 184 5.13 2.47 1.14
C PHE A 184 6.16 2.32 2.28
N ASN A 185 6.82 1.17 2.38
CA ASN A 185 7.86 0.90 3.38
C ASN A 185 9.20 1.58 3.09
#